data_011cf39e1296fcd2e56aa81c4e0b5845
#
_entry.id   011cf39e1296fcd2e56aa81c4e0b5845
#
_cell.length_a   1.000
_cell.length_b   1.000
_cell.length_c   1.000
_cell.angle_alpha   90.00
_cell.angle_beta   90.00
_cell.angle_gamma   90.00
#
_symmetry.space_group_name_H-M   'P 1'
#
loop_
_entity.id
_entity.type
_entity.pdbx_description
1 polymer ?
#
loop_
_entity_poly.entity_id
_entity_poly.type
_entity_poly.pdbx_seq_one_letter_code
_entity_poly.pdbx_strand_id
1 'polypeptide(L)'
;MTEVVENVMTPQKSLITVNEGASMDTVKKLLRKHRIERVLVTDDQYKLGGIITVSDIKKTSDFPKAAKDDQERLIVAAAVGVGKGSSERVRALVEAGVDLSLIHI
;
A
#
# COMPACT_ATOMS: atom_id res chain seq x y z
N MET A 1 20.01 6.56 -26.03
CA MET A 1 18.67 6.06 -26.36
C MET A 1 17.66 6.98 -25.70
N THR A 2 16.95 7.77 -26.45
CA THR A 2 15.90 8.65 -25.96
C THR A 2 14.58 8.20 -26.59
N GLU A 3 13.98 7.14 -26.02
CA GLU A 3 12.68 6.67 -26.45
C GLU A 3 11.60 7.21 -25.50
N VAL A 4 10.48 7.60 -26.04
CA VAL A 4 9.36 8.15 -25.27
C VAL A 4 8.70 7.02 -24.49
N VAL A 5 8.31 7.26 -23.24
CA VAL A 5 7.67 6.25 -22.36
C VAL A 5 6.45 5.61 -23.03
N GLU A 6 5.68 6.38 -23.79
CA GLU A 6 4.50 5.92 -24.50
C GLU A 6 4.76 4.71 -25.43
N ASN A 7 5.97 4.63 -26.01
CA ASN A 7 6.34 3.54 -26.92
C ASN A 7 6.66 2.23 -26.21
N VAL A 8 7.00 2.28 -24.93
CA VAL A 8 7.46 1.11 -24.15
C VAL A 8 6.50 0.72 -23.02
N MET A 9 5.57 1.61 -22.63
CA MET A 9 4.58 1.33 -21.60
C MET A 9 3.47 0.39 -22.07
N THR A 10 2.82 -0.28 -21.15
CA THR A 10 1.60 -1.03 -21.44
C THR A 10 0.45 -0.04 -21.71
N PRO A 11 -0.16 -0.06 -22.90
CA PRO A 11 -1.24 0.86 -23.23
C PRO A 11 -2.48 0.59 -22.37
N GLN A 12 -3.28 1.61 -22.13
CA GLN A 12 -4.50 1.56 -21.31
C GLN A 12 -5.43 0.40 -21.69
N LYS A 13 -5.56 0.10 -22.98
CA LYS A 13 -6.41 -1.00 -23.50
C LYS A 13 -5.95 -2.39 -23.06
N SER A 14 -4.68 -2.53 -22.71
CA SER A 14 -4.06 -3.81 -22.29
C SER A 14 -3.86 -3.90 -20.78
N LEU A 15 -4.18 -2.86 -20.03
CA LEU A 15 -4.08 -2.87 -18.58
C LEU A 15 -5.15 -3.78 -17.96
N ILE A 16 -4.73 -4.57 -16.98
CA ILE A 16 -5.64 -5.37 -16.16
C ILE A 16 -5.92 -4.59 -14.89
N THR A 17 -7.17 -4.27 -14.68
CA THR A 17 -7.64 -3.49 -13.54
C THR A 17 -8.77 -4.19 -12.81
N VAL A 18 -9.00 -3.81 -11.56
CA VAL A 18 -10.17 -4.19 -10.77
C VAL A 18 -10.81 -2.92 -10.20
N ASN A 19 -12.11 -2.97 -9.97
CA ASN A 19 -12.81 -1.87 -9.30
C ASN A 19 -12.56 -1.90 -7.80
N GLU A 20 -12.66 -0.74 -7.18
CA GLU A 20 -12.66 -0.63 -5.72
C GLU A 20 -13.73 -1.57 -5.13
N GLY A 21 -13.36 -2.26 -4.05
CA GLY A 21 -14.23 -3.24 -3.40
C GLY A 21 -14.28 -4.62 -4.06
N ALA A 22 -13.49 -4.88 -5.10
CA ALA A 22 -13.37 -6.22 -5.67
C ALA A 22 -12.86 -7.22 -4.62
N SER A 23 -13.41 -8.45 -4.62
CA SER A 23 -12.99 -9.48 -3.68
C SER A 23 -11.54 -9.91 -3.94
N MET A 24 -10.82 -10.27 -2.89
CA MET A 24 -9.44 -10.76 -2.99
C MET A 24 -9.34 -12.02 -3.86
N ASP A 25 -10.37 -12.85 -3.89
CA ASP A 25 -10.40 -14.04 -4.75
C ASP A 25 -10.48 -13.67 -6.24
N THR A 26 -11.21 -12.61 -6.58
CA THR A 26 -11.25 -12.08 -7.94
C THR A 26 -9.87 -11.57 -8.36
N VAL A 27 -9.21 -10.82 -7.48
CA VAL A 27 -7.84 -10.33 -7.71
C VAL A 27 -6.85 -11.48 -7.94
N LYS A 28 -6.87 -12.51 -7.08
CA LYS A 28 -6.02 -13.69 -7.21
C LYS A 28 -6.23 -14.41 -8.55
N LYS A 29 -7.48 -14.56 -8.97
CA LYS A 29 -7.82 -15.17 -10.27
C LYS A 29 -7.26 -14.39 -11.45
N LEU A 30 -7.39 -13.05 -11.41
CA LEU A 30 -6.85 -12.17 -12.46
C LEU A 30 -5.33 -12.23 -12.55
N LEU A 31 -4.64 -12.14 -11.40
CA LEU A 31 -3.19 -12.25 -11.34
C LEU A 31 -2.68 -13.56 -11.95
N ARG A 32 -3.33 -14.68 -11.62
CA ARG A 32 -2.98 -16.02 -12.16
C ARG A 32 -3.31 -16.13 -13.65
N LYS A 33 -4.51 -15.70 -14.06
CA LYS A 33 -4.98 -15.80 -15.46
C LYS A 33 -4.05 -15.04 -16.40
N HIS A 34 -3.65 -13.83 -16.03
CA HIS A 34 -2.85 -12.95 -16.86
C HIS A 34 -1.34 -13.07 -16.60
N ARG A 35 -0.94 -13.91 -15.63
CA ARG A 35 0.48 -14.09 -15.21
C ARG A 35 1.18 -12.77 -14.89
N ILE A 36 0.47 -11.89 -14.17
CA ILE A 36 0.97 -10.59 -13.73
C ILE A 36 1.18 -10.59 -12.22
N GLU A 37 2.08 -9.74 -11.74
CA GLU A 37 2.39 -9.62 -10.32
C GLU A 37 1.67 -8.47 -9.63
N ARG A 38 1.08 -7.57 -10.41
CA ARG A 38 0.42 -6.35 -9.94
C ARG A 38 -0.86 -6.12 -10.71
N VAL A 39 -1.89 -5.69 -9.98
CA VAL A 39 -3.16 -5.27 -10.57
C VAL A 39 -3.51 -3.87 -10.06
N LEU A 40 -3.95 -3.01 -10.95
CA LEU A 40 -4.37 -1.66 -10.61
C LEU A 40 -5.81 -1.68 -10.09
N VAL A 41 -6.07 -0.92 -9.04
CA VAL A 41 -7.41 -0.67 -8.52
C VAL A 41 -7.89 0.67 -9.05
N THR A 42 -9.03 0.69 -9.71
CA THR A 42 -9.62 1.89 -10.29
C THR A 42 -11.03 2.10 -9.77
N ASP A 43 -11.49 3.34 -9.80
CA ASP A 43 -12.88 3.68 -9.58
C ASP A 43 -13.72 3.49 -10.86
N ASP A 44 -15.01 3.78 -10.79
CA ASP A 44 -15.95 3.68 -11.92
C ASP A 44 -15.63 4.64 -13.07
N GLN A 45 -14.83 5.67 -12.82
CA GLN A 45 -14.34 6.61 -13.82
C GLN A 45 -12.96 6.24 -14.39
N TYR A 46 -12.48 5.02 -14.10
CA TYR A 46 -11.17 4.53 -14.49
C TYR A 46 -10.00 5.35 -13.90
N LYS A 47 -10.24 5.97 -12.75
CA LYS A 47 -9.22 6.74 -12.03
C LYS A 47 -8.47 5.83 -11.08
N LEU A 48 -7.16 5.95 -11.05
CA LEU A 48 -6.31 5.10 -10.22
C LEU A 48 -6.54 5.39 -8.72
N GLY A 49 -7.01 4.37 -7.99
CA GLY A 49 -7.20 4.40 -6.55
C GLY A 49 -6.12 3.66 -5.77
N GLY A 50 -5.49 2.65 -6.38
CA GLY A 50 -4.47 1.87 -5.69
C GLY A 50 -3.87 0.77 -6.57
N ILE A 51 -3.05 -0.07 -5.94
CA ILE A 51 -2.39 -1.21 -6.54
C ILE A 51 -2.38 -2.38 -5.57
N ILE A 52 -2.61 -3.59 -6.05
CA ILE A 52 -2.50 -4.82 -5.28
C ILE A 52 -1.42 -5.70 -5.92
N THR A 53 -0.53 -6.22 -5.10
CA THR A 53 0.56 -7.08 -5.57
C THR A 53 0.45 -8.51 -5.03
N VAL A 54 1.06 -9.46 -5.72
CA VAL A 54 1.18 -10.86 -5.24
C VAL A 54 1.90 -10.91 -3.90
N SER A 55 2.91 -10.04 -3.70
CA SER A 55 3.63 -9.94 -2.43
C SER A 55 2.75 -9.52 -1.26
N ASP A 56 1.81 -8.60 -1.46
CA ASP A 56 0.88 -8.16 -0.42
C ASP A 56 -0.04 -9.30 0.00
N ILE A 57 -0.57 -10.03 -0.97
CA ILE A 57 -1.41 -11.21 -0.75
C ILE A 57 -0.65 -12.28 0.03
N LYS A 58 0.59 -12.55 -0.38
CA LYS A 58 1.44 -13.54 0.29
C LYS A 58 1.75 -13.12 1.73
N LYS A 59 2.15 -11.87 1.96
CA LYS A 59 2.44 -11.35 3.31
C LYS A 59 1.23 -11.42 4.23
N THR A 60 0.03 -11.16 3.75
CA THR A 60 -1.19 -11.30 4.53
C THR A 60 -1.44 -12.75 4.94
N SER A 61 -1.13 -13.70 4.07
CA SER A 61 -1.23 -15.12 4.36
C SER A 61 -0.15 -15.62 5.32
N ASP A 62 1.10 -15.18 5.12
CA ASP A 62 2.26 -15.61 5.89
C ASP A 62 2.26 -15.00 7.31
N PHE A 63 1.71 -13.80 7.46
CA PHE A 63 1.67 -13.03 8.71
C PHE A 63 0.24 -12.62 9.14
N PRO A 64 -0.65 -13.59 9.41
CA PRO A 64 -2.05 -13.29 9.73
C PRO A 64 -2.24 -12.56 11.06
N LYS A 65 -1.24 -12.59 11.94
CA LYS A 65 -1.25 -11.93 13.26
C LYS A 65 -0.52 -10.59 13.27
N ALA A 66 -0.10 -10.08 12.13
CA ALA A 66 0.53 -8.76 12.07
C ALA A 66 -0.44 -7.68 12.59
N ALA A 67 0.09 -6.78 13.43
CA ALA A 67 -0.69 -5.67 13.95
C ALA A 67 -0.99 -4.68 12.83
N LYS A 68 -2.24 -4.57 12.45
CA LYS A 68 -2.70 -3.72 11.37
C LYS A 68 -3.88 -2.86 11.83
N ASP A 69 -4.04 -1.71 11.18
CA ASP A 69 -5.21 -0.86 11.35
C ASP A 69 -6.41 -1.34 10.51
N ASP A 70 -7.53 -0.63 10.59
CA ASP A 70 -8.76 -0.95 9.85
C ASP A 70 -8.60 -0.83 8.33
N GLN A 71 -7.53 -0.22 7.86
CA GLN A 71 -7.17 -0.08 6.44
C GLN A 71 -6.09 -1.08 6.00
N GLU A 72 -5.85 -2.13 6.77
CA GLU A 72 -4.83 -3.15 6.50
C GLU A 72 -3.37 -2.63 6.46
N ARG A 73 -3.12 -1.44 7.01
CA ARG A 73 -1.76 -0.88 7.13
C ARG A 73 -1.13 -1.34 8.43
N LEU A 74 0.17 -1.59 8.43
CA LEU A 74 0.90 -1.93 9.65
C LEU A 74 0.83 -0.78 10.67
N ILE A 75 0.53 -1.14 11.91
CA ILE A 75 0.62 -0.22 13.04
C ILE A 75 2.10 0.07 13.31
N VAL A 76 2.45 1.35 13.37
CA VAL A 76 3.83 1.80 13.57
C VAL A 76 3.98 2.55 14.89
N ALA A 77 5.07 2.28 15.57
CA ALA A 77 5.41 2.95 16.82
C ALA A 77 6.75 3.68 16.70
N ALA A 78 6.87 4.79 17.42
CA ALA A 78 8.10 5.55 17.50
C ALA A 78 8.49 5.82 18.94
N ALA A 79 9.78 5.72 19.23
CA ALA A 79 10.34 6.10 20.53
C ALA A 79 10.64 7.59 20.57
N VAL A 80 10.28 8.21 21.69
CA VAL A 80 10.55 9.63 21.98
C VAL A 80 11.27 9.72 23.31
N GLY A 81 12.37 10.48 23.33
CA GLY A 81 13.08 10.80 24.57
C GLY A 81 12.49 12.05 25.25
N VAL A 82 13.03 12.35 26.45
CA VAL A 82 12.75 13.59 27.18
C VAL A 82 13.90 14.57 26.99
N GLY A 83 13.62 15.82 26.67
CA GLY A 83 14.64 16.86 26.48
C GLY A 83 14.20 17.95 25.50
N LYS A 84 15.17 18.83 25.17
CA LYS A 84 14.94 19.88 24.19
C LYS A 84 14.61 19.27 22.83
N GLY A 85 13.58 19.77 22.15
CA GLY A 85 13.15 19.30 20.83
C GLY A 85 12.21 18.09 20.85
N SER A 86 11.93 17.51 22.03
CA SER A 86 11.00 16.36 22.09
C SER A 86 9.58 16.72 21.65
N SER A 87 9.12 17.94 21.97
CA SER A 87 7.78 18.39 21.56
C SER A 87 7.65 18.53 20.05
N GLU A 88 8.65 19.09 19.38
CA GLU A 88 8.68 19.23 17.92
C GLU A 88 8.74 17.85 17.26
N ARG A 89 9.54 16.93 17.81
CA ARG A 89 9.60 15.55 17.32
C ARG A 89 8.26 14.84 17.45
N VAL A 90 7.56 15.00 18.58
CA VAL A 90 6.23 14.39 18.79
C VAL A 90 5.24 14.93 17.77
N ARG A 91 5.20 16.24 17.53
CA ARG A 91 4.32 16.84 16.52
C ARG A 91 4.60 16.28 15.13
N ALA A 92 5.85 16.24 14.71
CA ALA A 92 6.24 15.71 13.42
C ALA A 92 5.86 14.22 13.26
N LEU A 93 5.99 13.42 14.31
CA LEU A 93 5.57 12.02 14.31
C LEU A 93 4.05 11.86 14.19
N VAL A 94 3.28 12.67 14.90
CA VAL A 94 1.80 12.69 14.80
C VAL A 94 1.36 13.11 13.40
N GLU A 95 1.97 14.15 12.84
CA GLU A 95 1.71 14.60 11.46
C GLU A 95 2.07 13.54 10.43
N ALA A 96 3.12 12.75 10.69
CA ALA A 96 3.51 11.61 9.84
C ALA A 96 2.62 10.37 10.01
N GLY A 97 1.67 10.39 10.95
CA GLY A 97 0.70 9.31 11.13
C GLY A 97 1.19 8.14 11.97
N VAL A 98 2.06 8.37 12.96
CA VAL A 98 2.44 7.33 13.92
C VAL A 98 1.24 6.92 14.79
N ASP A 99 1.07 5.62 14.99
CA ASP A 99 -0.05 5.08 15.76
C ASP A 99 0.23 5.01 17.26
N LEU A 100 1.49 4.78 17.62
CA LEU A 100 1.90 4.59 19.01
C LEU A 100 3.22 5.31 19.30
N SER A 101 3.32 5.96 20.44
CA SER A 101 4.59 6.48 20.93
C SER A 101 5.01 5.83 22.25
N LEU A 102 6.29 5.52 22.38
CA LEU A 102 6.92 5.04 23.59
C LEU A 102 7.87 6.10 24.12
N ILE A 103 7.71 6.46 25.38
CA ILE A 103 8.63 7.36 26.09
C ILE A 103 9.64 6.49 26.82
N HIS A 104 10.90 6.61 26.42
CA HIS A 104 12.02 6.01 27.16
C HIS A 104 12.66 7.07 28.03
N ILE A 105 12.58 6.86 29.30
CA ILE A 105 13.20 7.73 30.31
C ILE A 105 14.59 7.17 30.66
#